data_3b5318a045536ee4cbe670eaf19e29cd
#
_entry.id   3b5318a045536ee4cbe670eaf19e29cd
#
_cell.length_a   1.000
_cell.length_b   1.000
_cell.length_c   1.000
_cell.angle_alpha   90.00
_cell.angle_beta   90.00
_cell.angle_gamma   90.00
#
_symmetry.space_group_name_H-M   'P 1'
#
loop_
_entity.id
_entity.type
_entity.pdbx_description
1 polymer ?
#
loop_
_entity_poly.entity_id
_entity_poly.type
_entity_poly.pdbx_seq_one_letter_code
_entity_poly.pdbx_strand_id
1 'polypeptide(L)'
;MRCLLRKVVLMVCLAAATPAWPQDNPGREQLSRFANGMTSMQADFEQRVIRNDGVIEDQSDGKVWLQQPQLFRWEYGGDFPEIVVADGKQIWIYDEVLEQVTVKPQSEFSADSPLGLITDFERLDEQFEVREAGDLDGMVLLELRSKDAESDFERILLGLADDELRMMTLEDAFGIRTELNFSMLQRNLTLDTDLFRFVPPDGVDVIGALGFETPQP
;
A
#
# COMPACT_ATOMS: atom_id res chain seq x y z
N MET A 1 82.24 18.93 -17.56
CA MET A 1 81.19 17.92 -17.87
C MET A 1 80.36 17.67 -16.60
N ARG A 2 79.18 18.25 -16.50
CA ARG A 2 78.28 18.16 -15.33
C ARG A 2 77.16 17.20 -15.64
N CYS A 3 77.15 16.06 -14.94
CA CYS A 3 76.13 15.04 -15.05
C CYS A 3 74.92 15.40 -14.14
N LEU A 4 73.78 15.73 -14.74
CA LEU A 4 72.54 16.02 -14.02
C LEU A 4 71.80 14.69 -13.69
N LEU A 5 71.73 14.37 -12.41
CA LEU A 5 70.98 13.23 -11.89
C LEU A 5 69.50 13.63 -11.69
N ARG A 6 68.66 13.16 -12.59
CA ARG A 6 67.20 13.40 -12.54
C ARG A 6 66.55 12.41 -11.56
N LYS A 7 66.18 12.91 -10.37
CA LYS A 7 65.41 12.11 -9.38
C LYS A 7 63.95 11.99 -9.87
N VAL A 8 63.52 10.78 -10.21
CA VAL A 8 62.09 10.45 -10.43
C VAL A 8 61.47 10.19 -9.08
N VAL A 9 60.53 11.07 -8.67
CA VAL A 9 59.69 10.85 -7.47
C VAL A 9 58.49 10.05 -7.91
N LEU A 10 58.43 8.79 -7.50
CA LEU A 10 57.28 7.92 -7.70
C LEU A 10 56.24 8.25 -6.62
N MET A 11 55.18 8.95 -7.04
CA MET A 11 54.04 9.28 -6.17
C MET A 11 53.08 8.07 -6.11
N VAL A 12 53.16 7.30 -5.03
CA VAL A 12 52.25 6.19 -4.75
C VAL A 12 50.94 6.78 -4.23
N CYS A 13 49.87 6.83 -5.08
CA CYS A 13 48.53 7.15 -4.65
C CYS A 13 47.96 5.95 -3.87
N LEU A 14 47.94 6.06 -2.56
CA LEU A 14 47.24 5.13 -1.67
C LEU A 14 45.71 5.42 -1.82
N ALA A 15 45.01 4.61 -2.61
CA ALA A 15 43.53 4.64 -2.65
C ALA A 15 43.03 4.10 -1.32
N ALA A 16 42.58 4.99 -0.43
CA ALA A 16 41.86 4.61 0.77
C ALA A 16 40.48 4.04 0.36
N ALA A 17 40.34 2.72 0.39
CA ALA A 17 39.06 2.07 0.32
C ALA A 17 38.29 2.43 1.59
N THR A 18 37.27 3.30 1.48
CA THR A 18 36.32 3.56 2.56
C THR A 18 35.53 2.29 2.79
N PRO A 19 35.46 1.77 4.04
CA PRO A 19 34.61 0.65 4.32
C PRO A 19 33.15 1.09 4.05
N ALA A 20 32.47 0.40 3.14
CA ALA A 20 31.03 0.52 3.00
C ALA A 20 30.41 -0.09 4.28
N TRP A 21 29.85 0.72 5.12
CA TRP A 21 29.03 0.26 6.24
C TRP A 21 27.80 -0.41 5.65
N PRO A 22 27.37 -1.57 6.20
CA PRO A 22 26.06 -2.12 5.80
C PRO A 22 25.01 -1.03 6.02
N GLN A 23 24.22 -0.73 5.02
CA GLN A 23 23.04 0.10 5.21
C GLN A 23 22.06 -0.75 6.02
N ASP A 24 21.81 -0.33 7.25
CA ASP A 24 20.69 -0.88 8.02
C ASP A 24 19.40 -0.51 7.28
N ASN A 25 18.59 -1.51 6.94
CA ASN A 25 17.30 -1.34 6.29
C ASN A 25 16.18 -1.85 7.21
N PRO A 26 16.00 -1.23 8.38
CA PRO A 26 15.08 -1.75 9.41
C PRO A 26 13.63 -1.79 8.95
N GLY A 27 13.20 -0.84 8.13
CA GLY A 27 11.84 -0.81 7.59
C GLY A 27 11.59 -1.94 6.61
N ARG A 28 12.52 -2.18 5.68
CA ARG A 28 12.43 -3.33 4.76
C ARG A 28 12.45 -4.66 5.48
N GLU A 29 13.25 -4.79 6.53
CA GLU A 29 13.29 -6.00 7.33
C GLU A 29 11.95 -6.22 8.06
N GLN A 30 11.37 -5.20 8.68
CA GLN A 30 10.06 -5.29 9.33
C GLN A 30 8.96 -5.60 8.30
N LEU A 31 8.95 -4.93 7.14
CA LEU A 31 7.98 -5.22 6.08
C LEU A 31 8.10 -6.66 5.57
N SER A 32 9.33 -7.14 5.39
CA SER A 32 9.57 -8.54 5.00
C SER A 32 9.05 -9.52 6.03
N ARG A 33 9.25 -9.26 7.34
CA ARG A 33 8.71 -10.11 8.41
C ARG A 33 7.19 -10.03 8.52
N PHE A 34 6.62 -8.86 8.25
CA PHE A 34 5.17 -8.67 8.17
C PHE A 34 4.56 -9.47 7.03
N ALA A 35 5.12 -9.37 5.82
CA ALA A 35 4.58 -10.00 4.62
C ALA A 35 4.84 -11.51 4.55
N ASN A 36 5.98 -11.97 5.10
CA ASN A 36 6.42 -13.34 4.97
C ASN A 36 5.43 -14.33 5.58
N GLY A 37 4.94 -15.24 4.73
CA GLY A 37 3.99 -16.29 5.13
C GLY A 37 2.61 -15.76 5.53
N MET A 38 2.26 -14.52 5.17
CA MET A 38 0.94 -13.97 5.38
C MET A 38 -0.04 -14.58 4.36
N THR A 39 -1.01 -15.33 4.85
CA THR A 39 -2.07 -15.92 4.03
C THR A 39 -3.39 -15.18 4.17
N SER A 40 -3.60 -14.51 5.31
CA SER A 40 -4.76 -13.68 5.57
C SER A 40 -4.43 -12.58 6.57
N MET A 41 -5.21 -11.51 6.54
CA MET A 41 -5.13 -10.39 7.48
C MET A 41 -6.52 -9.85 7.77
N GLN A 42 -6.72 -9.39 9.00
CA GLN A 42 -7.84 -8.56 9.40
C GLN A 42 -7.31 -7.41 10.23
N ALA A 43 -7.87 -6.20 10.04
CA ALA A 43 -7.56 -5.04 10.87
C ALA A 43 -8.76 -4.09 10.93
N ASP A 44 -8.82 -3.30 11.99
CA ASP A 44 -9.60 -2.07 12.02
C ASP A 44 -8.73 -0.94 11.46
N PHE A 45 -9.34 0.05 10.82
CA PHE A 45 -8.62 1.23 10.33
C PHE A 45 -9.36 2.52 10.65
N GLU A 46 -8.58 3.59 10.77
CA GLU A 46 -9.06 4.98 10.73
C GLU A 46 -8.42 5.66 9.53
N GLN A 47 -9.23 6.33 8.71
CA GLN A 47 -8.79 7.07 7.53
C GLN A 47 -9.05 8.56 7.70
N ARG A 48 -8.09 9.39 7.24
CA ARG A 48 -8.27 10.84 7.10
C ARG A 48 -7.79 11.29 5.74
N VAL A 49 -8.59 12.10 5.07
CA VAL A 49 -8.19 12.79 3.85
C VAL A 49 -7.84 14.23 4.22
N ILE A 50 -6.60 14.63 3.95
CA ILE A 50 -6.04 15.91 4.37
C ILE A 50 -5.58 16.65 3.13
N ARG A 51 -6.14 17.85 2.93
CA ARG A 51 -5.73 18.73 1.85
C ARG A 51 -4.32 19.29 2.05
N ASN A 52 -3.75 19.85 1.00
CA ASN A 52 -2.41 20.44 1.01
C ASN A 52 -2.26 21.65 1.96
N ASP A 53 -3.36 22.28 2.38
CA ASP A 53 -3.39 23.33 3.40
C ASP A 53 -3.49 22.80 4.84
N GLY A 54 -3.52 21.46 5.01
CA GLY A 54 -3.60 20.78 6.31
C GLY A 54 -5.02 20.64 6.87
N VAL A 55 -6.04 21.04 6.11
CA VAL A 55 -7.44 20.88 6.55
C VAL A 55 -7.87 19.43 6.31
N ILE A 56 -8.46 18.80 7.33
CA ILE A 56 -9.10 17.48 7.19
C ILE A 56 -10.40 17.70 6.39
N GLU A 57 -10.45 17.08 5.22
CA GLU A 57 -11.60 17.14 4.30
C GLU A 57 -12.60 16.03 4.58
N ASP A 58 -12.08 14.83 4.92
CA ASP A 58 -12.89 13.65 5.24
C ASP A 58 -12.24 12.83 6.34
N GLN A 59 -13.07 12.15 7.12
CA GLN A 59 -12.66 11.18 8.14
C GLN A 59 -13.64 10.03 8.18
N SER A 60 -13.12 8.82 8.11
CA SER A 60 -13.89 7.59 8.16
C SER A 60 -13.13 6.51 8.94
N ASP A 61 -13.83 5.49 9.35
CA ASP A 61 -13.27 4.31 10.00
C ASP A 61 -13.92 3.05 9.45
N GLY A 62 -13.33 1.90 9.73
CA GLY A 62 -13.88 0.66 9.24
C GLY A 62 -13.02 -0.56 9.51
N LYS A 63 -13.25 -1.59 8.68
CA LYS A 63 -12.55 -2.87 8.76
C LYS A 63 -12.05 -3.32 7.42
N VAL A 64 -10.92 -4.00 7.43
CA VAL A 64 -10.33 -4.63 6.26
C VAL A 64 -10.07 -6.12 6.54
N TRP A 65 -10.39 -6.94 5.55
CA TRP A 65 -10.04 -8.36 5.48
C TRP A 65 -9.32 -8.61 4.17
N LEU A 66 -8.29 -9.41 4.25
CA LEU A 66 -7.50 -9.82 3.11
C LEU A 66 -7.24 -11.32 3.19
N GLN A 67 -7.34 -12.02 2.07
CA GLN A 67 -6.92 -13.40 1.91
C GLN A 67 -6.16 -13.57 0.61
N GLN A 68 -4.96 -14.09 0.70
CA GLN A 68 -4.13 -14.41 -0.45
C GLN A 68 -4.73 -15.56 -1.28
N PRO A 69 -4.57 -15.55 -2.62
CA PRO A 69 -4.10 -14.43 -3.42
C PRO A 69 -5.26 -13.50 -3.79
N GLN A 70 -5.15 -12.22 -3.65
CA GLN A 70 -6.02 -11.21 -4.28
C GLN A 70 -7.49 -11.08 -3.80
N LEU A 71 -7.88 -11.75 -2.71
CA LEU A 71 -9.21 -11.53 -2.14
C LEU A 71 -9.12 -10.45 -1.07
N PHE A 72 -10.02 -9.47 -1.11
CA PHE A 72 -10.15 -8.51 -0.03
C PHE A 72 -11.59 -8.05 0.15
N ARG A 73 -11.87 -7.58 1.36
CA ARG A 73 -13.06 -6.84 1.71
C ARG A 73 -12.67 -5.64 2.55
N TRP A 74 -13.21 -4.49 2.19
CA TRP A 74 -12.99 -3.24 2.87
C TRP A 74 -14.35 -2.63 3.16
N GLU A 75 -14.64 -2.35 4.42
CA GLU A 75 -15.91 -1.78 4.85
C GLU A 75 -15.65 -0.46 5.56
N TYR A 76 -16.24 0.60 5.04
CA TYR A 76 -16.30 1.89 5.69
C TYR A 76 -17.58 2.00 6.50
N GLY A 77 -17.48 2.52 7.73
CA GLY A 77 -18.59 2.86 8.60
C GLY A 77 -18.98 4.34 8.52
N GLY A 78 -19.79 4.78 9.48
CA GLY A 78 -20.16 6.18 9.64
C GLY A 78 -21.30 6.64 8.75
N ASP A 79 -21.27 7.93 8.38
CA ASP A 79 -22.37 8.58 7.66
C ASP A 79 -22.44 8.24 6.16
N PHE A 80 -21.33 7.73 5.60
CA PHE A 80 -21.19 7.34 4.20
C PHE A 80 -20.64 5.92 4.10
N PRO A 81 -21.44 4.90 4.47
CA PRO A 81 -20.98 3.52 4.44
C PRO A 81 -20.76 3.06 3.00
N GLU A 82 -19.58 2.48 2.78
CA GLU A 82 -19.18 1.89 1.50
C GLU A 82 -18.57 0.51 1.75
N ILE A 83 -18.84 -0.42 0.85
CA ILE A 83 -18.25 -1.76 0.88
C ILE A 83 -17.51 -2.00 -0.43
N VAL A 84 -16.23 -2.33 -0.33
CA VAL A 84 -15.42 -2.74 -1.48
C VAL A 84 -15.04 -4.20 -1.32
N VAL A 85 -15.38 -5.04 -2.30
CA VAL A 85 -15.06 -6.48 -2.29
C VAL A 85 -14.36 -6.87 -3.57
N ALA A 86 -13.18 -7.51 -3.45
CA ALA A 86 -12.53 -8.21 -4.54
C ALA A 86 -12.70 -9.72 -4.37
N ASP A 87 -13.34 -10.35 -5.37
CA ASP A 87 -13.70 -11.77 -5.35
C ASP A 87 -12.69 -12.67 -6.12
N GLY A 88 -11.59 -12.08 -6.59
CA GLY A 88 -10.56 -12.73 -7.42
C GLY A 88 -10.80 -12.56 -8.93
N LYS A 89 -11.92 -11.99 -9.34
CA LYS A 89 -12.24 -11.68 -10.73
C LYS A 89 -12.67 -10.24 -10.93
N GLN A 90 -13.46 -9.73 -9.98
CA GLN A 90 -14.09 -8.43 -10.01
C GLN A 90 -13.90 -7.70 -8.70
N ILE A 91 -14.04 -6.40 -8.78
CA ILE A 91 -14.18 -5.51 -7.65
C ILE A 91 -15.59 -4.95 -7.69
N TRP A 92 -16.27 -5.13 -6.57
CA TRP A 92 -17.59 -4.62 -6.28
C TRP A 92 -17.43 -3.44 -5.32
N ILE A 93 -17.95 -2.28 -5.69
CA ILE A 93 -17.96 -1.08 -4.85
C ILE A 93 -19.43 -0.74 -4.62
N TYR A 94 -19.89 -0.88 -3.41
CA TYR A 94 -21.27 -0.61 -3.02
C TYR A 94 -21.34 0.62 -2.14
N ASP A 95 -21.92 1.69 -2.68
CA ASP A 95 -22.29 2.89 -1.95
C ASP A 95 -23.70 2.69 -1.41
N GLU A 96 -23.82 2.57 -0.08
CA GLU A 96 -25.12 2.31 0.57
C GLU A 96 -26.04 3.53 0.55
N VAL A 97 -25.48 4.74 0.53
CA VAL A 97 -26.27 5.99 0.53
C VAL A 97 -26.90 6.23 -0.85
N LEU A 98 -26.13 5.96 -1.90
CA LEU A 98 -26.61 6.09 -3.28
C LEU A 98 -27.42 4.87 -3.75
N GLU A 99 -27.45 3.79 -2.96
CA GLU A 99 -28.00 2.49 -3.35
C GLU A 99 -27.45 2.02 -4.73
N GLN A 100 -26.14 2.18 -4.92
CA GLN A 100 -25.46 1.94 -6.19
C GLN A 100 -24.28 0.99 -6.03
N VAL A 101 -24.16 0.03 -6.93
CA VAL A 101 -23.02 -0.88 -7.04
C VAL A 101 -22.25 -0.58 -8.31
N THR A 102 -20.96 -0.32 -8.20
CA THR A 102 -20.04 -0.26 -9.34
C THR A 102 -19.25 -1.55 -9.42
N VAL A 103 -19.20 -2.17 -10.62
CA VAL A 103 -18.45 -3.41 -10.86
C VAL A 103 -17.36 -3.16 -11.89
N LYS A 104 -16.12 -3.57 -11.55
CA LYS A 104 -14.95 -3.46 -12.44
C LYS A 104 -14.19 -4.78 -12.48
N PRO A 105 -13.55 -5.13 -13.61
CA PRO A 105 -12.58 -6.23 -13.62
C PRO A 105 -11.46 -5.97 -12.60
N GLN A 106 -11.10 -6.98 -11.81
CA GLN A 106 -10.02 -6.82 -10.81
C GLN A 106 -8.66 -6.56 -11.46
N SER A 107 -8.48 -6.96 -12.72
CA SER A 107 -7.27 -6.66 -13.52
C SER A 107 -7.08 -5.17 -13.85
N GLU A 108 -8.13 -4.36 -13.72
CA GLU A 108 -8.09 -2.90 -13.92
C GLU A 108 -7.79 -2.15 -12.61
N PHE A 109 -7.64 -2.88 -11.52
CA PHE A 109 -7.35 -2.27 -10.23
C PHE A 109 -5.88 -1.85 -10.15
N SER A 110 -5.67 -0.60 -9.81
CA SER A 110 -4.30 -0.06 -9.73
C SER A 110 -3.52 -0.73 -8.59
N ALA A 111 -2.33 -1.22 -8.93
CA ALA A 111 -1.44 -1.87 -7.97
C ALA A 111 -0.90 -0.91 -6.91
N ASP A 112 -0.91 0.40 -7.21
CA ASP A 112 -0.48 1.47 -6.31
C ASP A 112 -1.62 2.05 -5.45
N SER A 113 -2.84 1.52 -5.59
CA SER A 113 -3.91 1.83 -4.64
C SER A 113 -3.59 1.28 -3.23
N PRO A 114 -4.18 1.84 -2.16
CA PRO A 114 -3.99 1.30 -0.80
C PRO A 114 -4.21 -0.20 -0.71
N LEU A 115 -5.23 -0.67 -1.41
CA LEU A 115 -5.62 -2.08 -1.43
C LEU A 115 -4.64 -2.93 -2.26
N GLY A 116 -4.18 -2.42 -3.40
CA GLY A 116 -3.17 -3.08 -4.23
C GLY A 116 -1.87 -3.31 -3.47
N LEU A 117 -1.40 -2.31 -2.74
CA LEU A 117 -0.19 -2.38 -1.92
C LEU A 117 -0.29 -3.43 -0.81
N ILE A 118 -1.41 -3.49 -0.08
CA ILE A 118 -1.60 -4.44 1.02
C ILE A 118 -1.71 -5.88 0.50
N THR A 119 -2.17 -6.07 -0.73
CA THR A 119 -2.36 -7.41 -1.30
C THR A 119 -1.10 -8.06 -1.85
N ASP A 120 -0.05 -7.29 -2.19
CA ASP A 120 1.14 -7.82 -2.86
C ASP A 120 2.45 -7.14 -2.45
N PHE A 121 2.81 -7.26 -1.17
CA PHE A 121 4.08 -6.73 -0.67
C PHE A 121 5.33 -7.38 -1.28
N GLU A 122 5.21 -8.59 -1.84
CA GLU A 122 6.36 -9.29 -2.43
C GLU A 122 6.84 -8.63 -3.72
N ARG A 123 5.93 -7.92 -4.43
CA ARG A 123 6.23 -7.26 -5.70
C ARG A 123 6.51 -5.76 -5.59
N LEU A 124 6.63 -5.22 -4.38
CA LEU A 124 6.88 -3.79 -4.17
C LEU A 124 8.11 -3.28 -4.95
N ASP A 125 9.21 -4.03 -4.94
CA ASP A 125 10.43 -3.63 -5.65
C ASP A 125 10.29 -3.64 -7.18
N GLU A 126 9.30 -4.33 -7.73
CA GLU A 126 9.02 -4.29 -9.17
C GLU A 126 8.32 -2.99 -9.55
N GLN A 127 7.42 -2.52 -8.71
CA GLN A 127 6.51 -1.40 -8.96
C GLN A 127 7.02 -0.07 -8.39
N PHE A 128 7.79 -0.11 -7.30
CA PHE A 128 8.21 1.07 -6.56
C PHE A 128 9.73 1.15 -6.35
N GLU A 129 10.24 2.38 -6.27
CA GLU A 129 11.50 2.68 -5.61
C GLU A 129 11.23 2.78 -4.11
N VAL A 130 11.83 1.88 -3.33
CA VAL A 130 11.62 1.81 -1.87
C VAL A 130 12.85 2.33 -1.15
N ARG A 131 12.66 3.26 -0.21
CA ARG A 131 13.72 3.90 0.58
C ARG A 131 13.37 3.93 2.06
N GLU A 132 14.38 3.80 2.92
CA GLU A 132 14.22 4.10 4.35
C GLU A 132 13.96 5.59 4.52
N ALA A 133 12.91 5.96 5.28
CA ALA A 133 12.49 7.34 5.49
C ALA A 133 12.64 7.81 6.95
N GLY A 134 13.37 7.05 7.78
CA GLY A 134 13.62 7.35 9.20
C GLY A 134 12.56 6.78 10.13
N ASP A 135 12.36 7.45 11.26
CA ASP A 135 11.47 7.00 12.34
C ASP A 135 10.48 8.10 12.70
N LEU A 136 9.24 7.70 13.03
CA LEU A 136 8.20 8.59 13.55
C LEU A 136 7.39 7.86 14.62
N ASP A 137 7.30 8.43 15.81
CA ASP A 137 6.48 7.92 16.92
C ASP A 137 6.70 6.42 17.22
N GLY A 138 7.96 5.95 17.09
CA GLY A 138 8.34 4.55 17.33
C GLY A 138 8.08 3.61 16.15
N MET A 139 7.61 4.12 15.03
CA MET A 139 7.50 3.39 13.77
C MET A 139 8.72 3.65 12.90
N VAL A 140 9.21 2.64 12.23
CA VAL A 140 10.18 2.77 11.13
C VAL A 140 9.42 3.06 9.86
N LEU A 141 9.87 4.05 9.09
CA LEU A 141 9.19 4.51 7.88
C LEU A 141 9.88 4.02 6.61
N LEU A 142 9.07 3.52 5.67
CA LEU A 142 9.47 3.27 4.30
C LEU A 142 8.76 4.25 3.36
N GLU A 143 9.51 4.93 2.51
CA GLU A 143 8.99 5.72 1.40
C GLU A 143 8.98 4.88 0.13
N LEU A 144 7.85 4.86 -0.56
CA LEU A 144 7.66 4.24 -1.85
C LEU A 144 7.33 5.33 -2.87
N ARG A 145 8.01 5.27 -4.02
CA ARG A 145 7.70 6.10 -5.18
C ARG A 145 7.40 5.21 -6.36
N SER A 146 6.25 5.39 -6.98
CA SER A 146 5.86 4.60 -8.15
C SER A 146 6.89 4.76 -9.28
N LYS A 147 7.18 3.66 -9.96
CA LYS A 147 7.96 3.66 -11.20
C LYS A 147 7.09 3.95 -12.41
N ASP A 148 5.77 3.87 -12.24
CA ASP A 148 4.79 4.26 -13.24
C ASP A 148 4.56 5.77 -13.18
N ALA A 149 4.76 6.45 -14.30
CA ALA A 149 4.54 7.90 -14.41
C ALA A 149 3.04 8.29 -14.43
N GLU A 150 2.15 7.33 -14.63
CA GLU A 150 0.69 7.51 -14.62
C GLU A 150 0.07 7.13 -13.25
N SER A 151 0.90 6.87 -12.24
CA SER A 151 0.44 6.57 -10.88
C SER A 151 -0.40 7.70 -10.29
N ASP A 152 -1.47 7.35 -9.62
CA ASP A 152 -2.33 8.29 -8.89
C ASP A 152 -1.61 8.93 -7.70
N PHE A 153 -0.52 8.30 -7.20
CA PHE A 153 0.21 8.75 -6.02
C PHE A 153 1.69 9.01 -6.33
N GLU A 154 2.16 10.20 -5.96
CA GLU A 154 3.58 10.55 -6.05
C GLU A 154 4.42 9.91 -4.97
N ARG A 155 3.83 9.74 -3.77
CA ARG A 155 4.52 9.24 -2.60
C ARG A 155 3.60 8.42 -1.70
N ILE A 156 4.13 7.29 -1.24
CA ILE A 156 3.48 6.46 -0.25
C ILE A 156 4.45 6.26 0.91
N LEU A 157 3.97 6.42 2.15
CA LEU A 157 4.72 6.09 3.34
C LEU A 157 4.07 4.90 4.05
N LEU A 158 4.88 3.91 4.39
CA LEU A 158 4.49 2.82 5.27
C LEU A 158 5.17 3.01 6.62
N GLY A 159 4.41 2.98 7.70
CA GLY A 159 4.90 2.99 9.06
C GLY A 159 4.76 1.60 9.69
N LEU A 160 5.89 1.01 10.11
CA LEU A 160 5.94 -0.32 10.71
C LEU A 160 6.46 -0.24 12.15
N ALA A 161 5.83 -0.99 13.04
CA ALA A 161 6.30 -1.20 14.40
C ALA A 161 5.99 -2.64 14.83
N ASP A 162 6.92 -3.28 15.53
CA ASP A 162 6.77 -4.67 16.02
C ASP A 162 6.41 -5.67 14.91
N ASP A 163 6.98 -5.48 13.72
CA ASP A 163 6.72 -6.29 12.51
C ASP A 163 5.25 -6.26 12.07
N GLU A 164 4.56 -5.16 12.34
CA GLU A 164 3.18 -4.91 11.90
C GLU A 164 3.08 -3.59 11.15
N LEU A 165 2.23 -3.55 10.13
CA LEU A 165 1.85 -2.31 9.46
C LEU A 165 0.90 -1.53 10.36
N ARG A 166 1.33 -0.33 10.76
CA ARG A 166 0.58 0.57 11.64
C ARG A 166 -0.02 1.76 10.91
N MET A 167 0.68 2.21 9.88
CA MET A 167 0.29 3.42 9.15
C MET A 167 0.58 3.25 7.66
N MET A 168 -0.28 3.82 6.84
CA MET A 168 -0.06 4.07 5.42
C MET A 168 -0.49 5.49 5.09
N THR A 169 0.37 6.26 4.43
CA THR A 169 0.02 7.58 3.91
C THR A 169 0.23 7.61 2.41
N LEU A 170 -0.77 8.02 1.65
CA LEU A 170 -0.71 8.19 0.21
C LEU A 170 -0.82 9.68 -0.10
N GLU A 171 0.08 10.20 -0.90
CA GLU A 171 0.11 11.61 -1.31
C GLU A 171 0.03 11.68 -2.83
N ASP A 172 -0.98 12.40 -3.32
CA ASP A 172 -1.19 12.60 -4.75
C ASP A 172 -0.39 13.82 -5.29
N ALA A 173 -0.46 14.04 -6.60
CA ALA A 173 0.22 15.15 -7.29
C ALA A 173 -0.29 16.56 -6.87
N PHE A 174 -1.43 16.64 -6.19
CA PHE A 174 -2.00 17.90 -5.69
C PHE A 174 -1.64 18.18 -4.23
N GLY A 175 -0.91 17.24 -3.59
CA GLY A 175 -0.53 17.28 -2.19
C GLY A 175 -1.67 16.93 -1.23
N ILE A 176 -2.72 16.27 -1.73
CA ILE A 176 -3.76 15.67 -0.90
C ILE A 176 -3.20 14.38 -0.32
N ARG A 177 -3.38 14.18 0.98
CA ARG A 177 -2.89 13.01 1.69
C ARG A 177 -4.05 12.19 2.25
N THR A 178 -4.05 10.91 1.93
CA THR A 178 -4.90 9.92 2.58
C THR A 178 -4.06 9.19 3.62
N GLU A 179 -4.38 9.36 4.89
CA GLU A 179 -3.70 8.70 6.01
C GLU A 179 -4.58 7.58 6.54
N LEU A 180 -4.04 6.37 6.60
CA LEU A 180 -4.66 5.17 7.15
C LEU A 180 -3.87 4.72 8.38
N ASN A 181 -4.53 4.57 9.53
CA ASN A 181 -3.95 4.01 10.74
C ASN A 181 -4.63 2.68 11.05
N PHE A 182 -3.84 1.63 11.14
CA PHE A 182 -4.32 0.27 11.39
C PHE A 182 -4.22 -0.10 12.86
N SER A 183 -5.25 -0.75 13.37
CA SER A 183 -5.31 -1.27 14.74
C SER A 183 -5.92 -2.67 14.76
N MET A 184 -5.81 -3.37 15.88
CA MET A 184 -6.35 -4.72 16.08
C MET A 184 -5.94 -5.70 14.96
N LEU A 185 -4.78 -5.48 14.34
CA LEU A 185 -4.29 -6.26 13.22
C LEU A 185 -4.02 -7.72 13.65
N GLN A 186 -4.54 -8.66 12.90
CA GLN A 186 -4.36 -10.09 13.08
C GLN A 186 -4.03 -10.74 11.75
N ARG A 187 -3.06 -11.66 11.76
CA ARG A 187 -2.61 -12.38 10.55
C ARG A 187 -2.90 -13.86 10.64
N ASN A 188 -3.02 -14.50 9.48
CA ASN A 188 -3.14 -15.95 9.35
C ASN A 188 -4.35 -16.54 10.08
N LEU A 189 -5.46 -15.79 10.04
CA LEU A 189 -6.75 -16.24 10.52
C LEU A 189 -7.43 -17.16 9.50
N THR A 190 -8.26 -18.06 9.97
CA THR A 190 -9.22 -18.73 9.10
C THR A 190 -10.40 -17.78 8.88
N LEU A 191 -10.46 -17.18 7.70
CA LEU A 191 -11.55 -16.28 7.30
C LEU A 191 -12.65 -17.07 6.60
N ASP A 192 -13.91 -16.64 6.79
CA ASP A 192 -15.03 -17.17 6.05
C ASP A 192 -14.93 -16.74 4.58
N THR A 193 -15.06 -17.67 3.65
CA THR A 193 -15.01 -17.40 2.22
C THR A 193 -16.16 -16.52 1.75
N ASP A 194 -17.28 -16.52 2.45
CA ASP A 194 -18.44 -15.67 2.15
C ASP A 194 -18.14 -14.18 2.37
N LEU A 195 -17.09 -13.81 3.15
CA LEU A 195 -16.62 -12.44 3.28
C LEU A 195 -16.21 -11.82 1.92
N PHE A 196 -15.68 -12.64 1.03
CA PHE A 196 -15.17 -12.20 -0.28
C PHE A 196 -16.17 -12.42 -1.41
N ARG A 197 -17.43 -12.65 -1.06
CA ARG A 197 -18.53 -12.76 -2.00
C ARG A 197 -19.48 -11.59 -1.82
N PHE A 198 -19.72 -10.87 -2.91
CA PHE A 198 -20.68 -9.79 -2.92
C PHE A 198 -21.90 -10.17 -3.76
N VAL A 199 -23.07 -9.94 -3.22
CA VAL A 199 -24.36 -10.08 -3.92
C VAL A 199 -25.07 -8.75 -3.79
N PRO A 200 -25.33 -8.02 -4.90
CA PRO A 200 -26.06 -6.76 -4.83
C PRO A 200 -27.40 -6.93 -4.12
N PRO A 201 -27.77 -6.04 -3.20
CA PRO A 201 -29.10 -6.04 -2.62
C PRO A 201 -30.20 -5.83 -3.66
N ASP A 202 -31.42 -6.27 -3.34
CA ASP A 202 -32.56 -6.09 -4.22
C ASP A 202 -32.87 -4.60 -4.43
N GLY A 203 -32.99 -4.18 -5.69
CA GLY A 203 -33.41 -2.82 -6.05
C GLY A 203 -32.28 -1.80 -6.18
N VAL A 204 -31.01 -2.18 -5.94
CA VAL A 204 -29.86 -1.29 -6.16
C VAL A 204 -29.50 -1.19 -7.64
N ASP A 205 -29.01 -0.02 -8.07
CA ASP A 205 -28.48 0.17 -9.40
C ASP A 205 -27.09 -0.46 -9.54
N VAL A 206 -26.90 -1.30 -10.56
CA VAL A 206 -25.59 -1.91 -10.84
C VAL A 206 -25.00 -1.29 -12.10
N ILE A 207 -23.85 -0.61 -11.95
CA ILE A 207 -23.11 0.08 -13.01
C ILE A 207 -21.79 -0.64 -13.25
N GLY A 208 -21.38 -0.81 -14.50
CA GLY A 208 -20.05 -1.32 -14.85
C GLY A 208 -20.07 -2.35 -15.95
N ALA A 209 -18.99 -3.14 -16.11
CA ALA A 209 -18.72 -3.97 -17.25
C ALA A 209 -19.90 -4.87 -17.62
N LEU A 210 -20.57 -4.48 -18.70
CA LEU A 210 -21.63 -5.25 -19.34
C LEU A 210 -21.03 -6.58 -19.86
N GLY A 211 -21.16 -7.61 -19.08
CA GLY A 211 -20.70 -8.97 -19.36
C GLY A 211 -21.33 -10.00 -18.43
N PHE A 212 -22.14 -9.56 -17.48
CA PHE A 212 -22.86 -10.44 -16.58
C PHE A 212 -24.33 -10.54 -16.97
N GLU A 213 -24.71 -11.74 -17.39
CA GLU A 213 -26.09 -12.15 -17.26
C GLU A 213 -26.43 -12.02 -15.77
N THR A 214 -27.23 -11.00 -15.42
CA THR A 214 -27.93 -10.97 -14.14
C THR A 214 -28.59 -12.33 -13.97
N PRO A 215 -28.41 -13.04 -12.86
CA PRO A 215 -29.26 -14.19 -12.58
C PRO A 215 -30.71 -13.71 -12.59
N GLN A 216 -31.44 -14.04 -13.63
CA GLN A 216 -32.87 -13.77 -13.66
C GLN A 216 -33.54 -14.62 -12.58
N PRO A 217 -34.51 -14.08 -11.86
CA PRO A 217 -35.21 -14.74 -10.75
C PRO A 217 -35.93 -16.03 -11.17
#